data_08847085fd3549ff02b932d0a0a6cd41
#
_entry.id   08847085fd3549ff02b932d0a0a6cd41
#
_cell.length_a   1.000
_cell.length_b   1.000
_cell.length_c   1.000
_cell.angle_alpha   90.00
_cell.angle_beta   90.00
_cell.angle_gamma   90.00
#
_symmetry.space_group_name_H-M   'P 1'
#
loop_
_entity.id
_entity.type
_entity.pdbx_description
1 polymer ?
#
loop_
_entity_poly.entity_id
_entity_poly.type
_entity_poly.pdbx_seq_one_letter_code
_entity_poly.pdbx_strand_id
1 'polypeptide(L)'
;MTEKKKTKTTNSKEVEGLSIDEVQDRLDEISNRLARLEDLIERVGPGIEEVRSSAKVIREGFEFYDGMVRLMSKFTKAERLESTYGDLKKDDISWRIIQILDNSSRPLNISQITAGVRAERGTASRRIVRERVNELVARDILQVIEDEDDRARYFALVRE
;
A
#
# COMPACT_ATOMS: atom_id res chain seq x y z
N MET A 1 11.96 -46.71 34.98
CA MET A 1 11.66 -46.52 33.56
C MET A 1 10.28 -45.86 33.46
N THR A 2 10.24 -44.56 33.34
CA THR A 2 8.99 -43.83 33.21
C THR A 2 9.22 -42.68 32.21
N GLU A 3 8.77 -42.93 30.98
CA GLU A 3 8.82 -41.96 29.90
C GLU A 3 7.89 -40.77 30.19
N LYS A 4 8.47 -39.59 30.28
CA LYS A 4 7.75 -38.31 30.30
C LYS A 4 7.34 -37.97 28.89
N LYS A 5 6.07 -38.20 28.61
CA LYS A 5 5.36 -37.67 27.41
C LYS A 5 5.33 -36.16 27.48
N LYS A 6 6.19 -35.49 26.68
CA LYS A 6 6.12 -34.05 26.42
C LYS A 6 4.89 -33.76 25.58
N THR A 7 3.86 -33.27 26.19
CA THR A 7 2.75 -32.59 25.49
C THR A 7 3.29 -31.33 24.88
N LYS A 8 3.39 -31.32 23.57
CA LYS A 8 3.70 -30.15 22.75
C LYS A 8 2.50 -29.20 22.83
N THR A 9 2.63 -28.16 23.59
CA THR A 9 1.70 -27.01 23.60
C THR A 9 1.72 -26.39 22.22
N THR A 10 0.66 -26.63 21.47
CA THR A 10 0.44 -26.07 20.14
C THR A 10 -0.01 -24.63 20.32
N ASN A 11 0.92 -23.73 20.17
CA ASN A 11 0.86 -22.53 19.37
C ASN A 11 -0.44 -21.71 19.45
N SER A 12 -0.52 -20.89 20.46
CA SER A 12 -1.27 -19.63 20.37
C SER A 12 -0.44 -18.70 19.48
N LYS A 13 -0.48 -18.93 18.17
CA LYS A 13 -0.04 -17.94 17.19
C LYS A 13 -1.04 -16.81 17.29
N GLU A 14 -0.56 -15.73 17.85
CA GLU A 14 -1.09 -14.38 17.81
C GLU A 14 -1.82 -14.15 16.50
N VAL A 15 -3.04 -13.70 16.62
CA VAL A 15 -3.77 -13.06 15.53
C VAL A 15 -3.10 -11.69 15.36
N GLU A 16 -1.88 -11.68 14.82
CA GLU A 16 -1.30 -10.49 14.24
C GLU A 16 -2.28 -10.03 13.17
N GLY A 17 -2.85 -8.86 13.38
CA GLY A 17 -3.81 -8.29 12.44
C GLY A 17 -3.18 -8.29 11.06
N LEU A 18 -3.84 -8.97 10.12
CA LEU A 18 -3.43 -8.99 8.72
C LEU A 18 -3.19 -7.56 8.27
N SER A 19 -2.06 -7.30 7.63
CA SER A 19 -1.81 -6.00 7.02
C SER A 19 -2.89 -5.74 5.94
N ILE A 20 -3.17 -4.47 5.67
CA ILE A 20 -4.15 -4.10 4.63
C ILE A 20 -3.74 -4.70 3.28
N ASP A 21 -2.45 -4.76 3.00
CA ASP A 21 -1.92 -5.33 1.76
C ASP A 21 -2.18 -6.86 1.70
N GLU A 22 -1.99 -7.60 2.81
CA GLU A 22 -2.34 -9.02 2.89
C GLU A 22 -3.84 -9.28 2.74
N VAL A 23 -4.68 -8.37 3.24
CA VAL A 23 -6.14 -8.45 3.04
C VAL A 23 -6.47 -8.23 1.57
N GLN A 24 -5.82 -7.27 0.90
CA GLN A 24 -6.01 -7.03 -0.53
C GLN A 24 -5.60 -8.24 -1.37
N ASP A 25 -4.43 -8.81 -1.13
CA ASP A 25 -3.95 -9.99 -1.86
C ASP A 25 -4.93 -11.17 -1.71
N ARG A 26 -5.47 -11.39 -0.50
CA ARG A 26 -6.48 -12.43 -0.26
C ARG A 26 -7.80 -12.15 -0.97
N LEU A 27 -8.23 -10.89 -1.01
CA LEU A 27 -9.44 -10.50 -1.74
C LEU A 27 -9.28 -10.70 -3.25
N ASP A 28 -8.14 -10.37 -3.81
CA ASP A 28 -7.82 -10.61 -5.22
C ASP A 28 -7.79 -12.13 -5.54
N GLU A 29 -7.22 -12.95 -4.64
CA GLU A 29 -7.24 -14.41 -4.78
C GLU A 29 -8.67 -14.97 -4.74
N ILE A 30 -9.50 -14.51 -3.80
CA ILE A 30 -10.91 -14.92 -3.68
C ILE A 30 -11.70 -14.49 -4.93
N SER A 31 -11.52 -13.27 -5.41
CA SER A 31 -12.14 -12.76 -6.63
C SER A 31 -11.80 -13.62 -7.85
N ASN A 32 -10.53 -14.01 -7.98
CA ASN A 32 -10.10 -14.92 -9.05
C ASN A 32 -10.70 -16.32 -8.94
N ARG A 33 -10.86 -16.85 -7.72
CA ARG A 33 -11.52 -18.15 -7.49
C ARG A 33 -13.01 -18.10 -7.82
N LEU A 34 -13.67 -17.01 -7.45
CA LEU A 34 -15.08 -16.80 -7.78
C LEU A 34 -15.32 -16.73 -9.30
N ALA A 35 -14.47 -16.01 -10.04
CA ALA A 35 -14.54 -15.95 -11.48
C ALA A 35 -14.39 -17.34 -12.14
N ARG A 36 -13.48 -18.18 -11.61
CA ARG A 36 -13.31 -19.57 -12.08
C ARG A 36 -14.54 -20.43 -11.76
N LEU A 37 -15.16 -20.25 -10.60
CA LEU A 37 -16.39 -20.96 -10.24
C LEU A 37 -17.56 -20.55 -11.13
N GLU A 38 -17.69 -19.26 -11.46
CA GLU A 38 -18.69 -18.77 -12.41
C GLU A 38 -18.53 -19.43 -13.79
N ASP A 39 -17.30 -19.51 -14.33
CA ASP A 39 -17.00 -20.16 -15.60
C ASP A 39 -17.33 -21.67 -15.56
N LEU A 40 -17.05 -22.36 -14.47
CA LEU A 40 -17.42 -23.74 -14.26
C LEU A 40 -18.95 -23.95 -14.23
N ILE A 41 -19.67 -23.08 -13.51
CA ILE A 41 -21.13 -23.11 -13.41
C ILE A 41 -21.78 -22.90 -14.80
N GLU A 42 -21.24 -21.97 -15.59
CA GLU A 42 -21.73 -21.71 -16.95
C GLU A 42 -21.57 -22.92 -17.87
N ARG A 43 -20.50 -23.70 -17.69
CA ARG A 43 -20.24 -24.94 -18.50
C ARG A 43 -21.10 -26.13 -18.10
N VAL A 44 -21.57 -26.19 -16.85
CA VAL A 44 -22.33 -27.38 -16.35
C VAL A 44 -23.82 -27.35 -16.75
N GLY A 45 -24.32 -26.25 -17.32
CA GLY A 45 -25.62 -26.19 -18.00
C GLY A 45 -26.81 -25.62 -17.18
N PRO A 46 -27.98 -25.58 -17.76
CA PRO A 46 -29.09 -24.69 -17.39
C PRO A 46 -29.84 -25.01 -16.08
N GLY A 47 -29.38 -25.98 -15.30
CA GLY A 47 -30.01 -26.33 -14.01
C GLY A 47 -29.51 -25.58 -12.80
N ILE A 48 -28.59 -24.60 -12.97
CA ILE A 48 -27.84 -23.97 -11.85
C ILE A 48 -28.01 -22.44 -11.84
N GLU A 49 -29.10 -21.92 -12.37
CA GLU A 49 -29.40 -20.48 -12.42
C GLU A 49 -29.39 -19.85 -11.00
N GLU A 50 -29.84 -20.59 -10.01
CA GLU A 50 -29.89 -20.16 -8.62
C GLU A 50 -28.48 -20.05 -7.99
N VAL A 51 -27.60 -20.99 -8.32
CA VAL A 51 -26.19 -20.99 -7.87
C VAL A 51 -25.40 -19.87 -8.55
N ARG A 52 -25.67 -19.63 -9.84
CA ARG A 52 -25.09 -18.54 -10.61
C ARG A 52 -25.46 -17.17 -10.03
N SER A 53 -26.74 -17.00 -9.70
CA SER A 53 -27.25 -15.78 -9.05
C SER A 53 -26.57 -15.55 -7.71
N SER A 54 -26.43 -16.59 -6.89
CA SER A 54 -25.74 -16.50 -5.59
C SER A 54 -24.26 -16.20 -5.74
N ALA A 55 -23.56 -16.82 -6.69
CA ALA A 55 -22.15 -16.55 -6.97
C ALA A 55 -21.94 -15.09 -7.43
N LYS A 56 -22.85 -14.55 -8.24
CA LYS A 56 -22.81 -13.15 -8.67
C LYS A 56 -22.96 -12.19 -7.49
N VAL A 57 -23.91 -12.42 -6.60
CA VAL A 57 -24.12 -11.59 -5.40
C VAL A 57 -22.89 -11.61 -4.50
N ILE A 58 -22.29 -12.79 -4.31
CA ILE A 58 -21.07 -12.93 -3.52
C ILE A 58 -19.92 -12.13 -4.15
N ARG A 59 -19.74 -12.24 -5.46
CA ARG A 59 -18.70 -11.49 -6.18
C ARG A 59 -18.89 -9.98 -6.05
N GLU A 60 -20.08 -9.48 -6.28
CA GLU A 60 -20.43 -8.06 -6.13
C GLU A 60 -20.15 -7.58 -4.68
N GLY A 61 -20.45 -8.41 -3.69
CA GLY A 61 -20.14 -8.15 -2.29
C GLY A 61 -18.64 -8.04 -2.02
N PHE A 62 -17.83 -8.92 -2.61
CA PHE A 62 -16.37 -8.86 -2.50
C PHE A 62 -15.76 -7.66 -3.21
N GLU A 63 -16.23 -7.32 -4.42
CA GLU A 63 -15.79 -6.12 -5.14
C GLU A 63 -16.08 -4.84 -4.34
N PHE A 64 -17.25 -4.77 -3.72
CA PHE A 64 -17.61 -3.66 -2.83
C PHE A 64 -16.68 -3.60 -1.60
N TYR A 65 -16.43 -4.74 -0.96
CA TYR A 65 -15.57 -4.83 0.22
C TYR A 65 -14.12 -4.46 -0.11
N ASP A 66 -13.56 -4.95 -1.23
CA ASP A 66 -12.25 -4.58 -1.72
C ASP A 66 -12.14 -3.07 -1.97
N GLY A 67 -13.13 -2.49 -2.63
CA GLY A 67 -13.23 -1.03 -2.83
C GLY A 67 -13.20 -0.26 -1.50
N MET A 68 -13.91 -0.76 -0.48
CA MET A 68 -13.95 -0.16 0.84
C MET A 68 -12.60 -0.28 1.56
N VAL A 69 -11.93 -1.44 1.50
CA VAL A 69 -10.60 -1.65 2.09
C VAL A 69 -9.56 -0.73 1.44
N ARG A 70 -9.57 -0.59 0.11
CA ARG A 70 -8.69 0.35 -0.61
C ARG A 70 -8.93 1.80 -0.20
N LEU A 71 -10.19 2.18 -0.01
CA LEU A 71 -10.54 3.51 0.45
C LEU A 71 -10.05 3.76 1.87
N MET A 72 -10.31 2.82 2.79
CA MET A 72 -9.84 2.89 4.18
C MET A 72 -8.32 2.97 4.27
N SER A 73 -7.60 2.19 3.45
CA SER A 73 -6.14 2.27 3.37
C SER A 73 -5.64 3.67 3.02
N LYS A 74 -6.29 4.33 2.04
CA LYS A 74 -5.94 5.70 1.66
C LYS A 74 -6.19 6.69 2.80
N PHE A 75 -7.30 6.54 3.54
CA PHE A 75 -7.60 7.39 4.70
C PHE A 75 -6.58 7.19 5.82
N THR A 76 -6.27 5.96 6.17
CA THR A 76 -5.28 5.64 7.21
C THR A 76 -3.89 6.20 6.87
N LYS A 77 -3.47 6.07 5.60
CA LYS A 77 -2.20 6.68 5.14
C LYS A 77 -2.23 8.21 5.24
N ALA A 78 -3.31 8.84 4.79
CA ALA A 78 -3.45 10.29 4.85
C ALA A 78 -3.45 10.81 6.31
N GLU A 79 -4.17 10.13 7.19
CA GLU A 79 -4.24 10.46 8.61
C GLU A 79 -2.87 10.30 9.30
N ARG A 80 -2.15 9.22 9.01
CA ARG A 80 -0.80 9.01 9.50
C ARG A 80 0.16 10.11 9.04
N LEU A 81 0.16 10.46 7.76
CA LEU A 81 1.00 11.54 7.24
C LEU A 81 0.64 12.88 7.86
N GLU A 82 -0.64 13.15 8.06
CA GLU A 82 -1.11 14.37 8.70
C GLU A 82 -0.71 14.44 10.18
N SER A 83 -0.83 13.35 10.90
CA SER A 83 -0.43 13.25 12.31
C SER A 83 1.09 13.42 12.48
N THR A 84 1.89 12.87 11.57
CA THR A 84 3.35 12.88 11.67
C THR A 84 3.97 14.17 11.10
N TYR A 85 3.43 14.68 10.00
CA TYR A 85 4.04 15.78 9.23
C TYR A 85 3.08 16.95 8.99
N GLY A 86 2.02 17.10 9.78
CA GLY A 86 0.97 18.09 9.56
C GLY A 86 1.47 19.55 9.64
N ASP A 87 2.56 19.81 10.34
CA ASP A 87 3.22 21.11 10.39
C ASP A 87 3.79 21.54 9.02
N LEU A 88 4.09 20.58 8.15
CA LEU A 88 4.62 20.80 6.79
C LEU A 88 3.53 21.08 5.75
N LYS A 89 2.24 20.93 6.09
CA LYS A 89 1.14 21.27 5.19
C LYS A 89 1.17 22.73 4.71
N LYS A 90 1.79 23.61 5.46
CA LYS A 90 1.95 25.03 5.09
C LYS A 90 2.87 25.22 3.90
N ASP A 91 3.82 24.31 3.68
CA ASP A 91 4.69 24.27 2.52
C ASP A 91 4.18 23.20 1.53
N ASP A 92 3.39 23.65 0.56
CA ASP A 92 2.77 22.80 -0.46
C ASP A 92 3.77 21.88 -1.18
N ILE A 93 4.99 22.33 -1.43
CA ILE A 93 5.99 21.55 -2.13
C ILE A 93 6.54 20.44 -1.22
N SER A 94 6.91 20.76 0.01
CA SER A 94 7.38 19.76 0.99
C SER A 94 6.32 18.72 1.28
N TRP A 95 5.07 19.13 1.43
CA TRP A 95 3.96 18.21 1.64
C TRP A 95 3.78 17.23 0.48
N ARG A 96 3.82 17.72 -0.78
CA ARG A 96 3.72 16.85 -1.97
C ARG A 96 4.91 15.91 -2.10
N ILE A 97 6.13 16.36 -1.77
CA ILE A 97 7.31 15.49 -1.76
C ILE A 97 7.09 14.32 -0.81
N ILE A 98 6.59 14.57 0.40
CA ILE A 98 6.28 13.52 1.39
C ILE A 98 5.23 12.55 0.84
N GLN A 99 4.13 13.06 0.28
CA GLN A 99 3.07 12.23 -0.31
C GLN A 99 3.58 11.34 -1.45
N ILE A 100 4.41 11.89 -2.34
CA ILE A 100 4.99 11.15 -3.47
C ILE A 100 5.90 10.03 -2.97
N LEU A 101 6.74 10.31 -1.96
CA LEU A 101 7.64 9.32 -1.39
C LEU A 101 6.89 8.25 -0.58
N ASP A 102 5.82 8.61 0.13
CA ASP A 102 4.99 7.64 0.85
C ASP A 102 4.23 6.70 -0.11
N ASN A 103 3.78 7.21 -1.25
CA ASN A 103 3.13 6.41 -2.27
C ASN A 103 4.10 5.57 -3.11
N SER A 104 5.41 5.80 -2.98
CA SER A 104 6.41 5.06 -3.73
C SER A 104 6.88 3.83 -2.97
N SER A 105 6.91 2.68 -3.65
CA SER A 105 7.47 1.43 -3.10
C SER A 105 8.99 1.41 -3.09
N ARG A 106 9.65 2.38 -3.72
CA ARG A 106 11.11 2.45 -3.88
C ARG A 106 11.61 3.88 -3.65
N PRO A 107 12.87 4.05 -3.26
CA PRO A 107 13.49 5.36 -3.18
C PRO A 107 13.46 6.08 -4.53
N LEU A 108 13.28 7.40 -4.51
CA LEU A 108 13.20 8.24 -5.71
C LEU A 108 14.35 9.24 -5.76
N ASN A 109 14.86 9.52 -6.96
CA ASN A 109 15.82 10.58 -7.17
C ASN A 109 15.13 11.95 -7.40
N ILE A 110 15.91 13.04 -7.35
CA ILE A 110 15.39 14.41 -7.52
C ILE A 110 14.59 14.59 -8.83
N SER A 111 14.96 13.91 -9.91
CA SER A 111 14.26 14.03 -11.19
C SER A 111 12.88 13.40 -11.12
N GLN A 112 12.78 12.21 -10.51
CA GLN A 112 11.53 11.48 -10.30
C GLN A 112 10.60 12.24 -9.35
N ILE A 113 11.14 12.74 -8.24
CA ILE A 113 10.38 13.58 -7.29
C ILE A 113 9.86 14.83 -8.00
N THR A 114 10.72 15.52 -8.79
CA THR A 114 10.31 16.71 -9.55
C THR A 114 9.21 16.40 -10.55
N ALA A 115 9.30 15.26 -11.24
CA ALA A 115 8.26 14.81 -12.17
C ALA A 115 6.92 14.57 -11.45
N GLY A 116 6.96 13.90 -10.29
CA GLY A 116 5.78 13.69 -9.45
C GLY A 116 5.14 15.01 -9.01
N VAL A 117 5.93 15.94 -8.46
CA VAL A 117 5.41 17.25 -8.02
C VAL A 117 4.82 18.03 -9.20
N ARG A 118 5.42 17.93 -10.40
CA ARG A 118 4.85 18.56 -11.61
C ARG A 118 3.54 17.93 -12.03
N ALA A 119 3.42 16.63 -11.96
CA ALA A 119 2.19 15.92 -12.32
C ALA A 119 1.00 16.34 -11.45
N GLU A 120 1.23 16.59 -10.16
CA GLU A 120 0.18 16.97 -9.21
C GLU A 120 -0.12 18.49 -9.22
N ARG A 121 0.89 19.33 -9.41
CA ARG A 121 0.79 20.78 -9.27
C ARG A 121 0.73 21.53 -10.61
N GLY A 122 1.09 20.88 -11.71
CA GLY A 122 1.27 21.50 -13.01
C GLY A 122 2.63 22.15 -13.22
N THR A 123 3.25 22.71 -12.17
CA THR A 123 4.56 23.40 -12.27
C THR A 123 5.43 23.08 -11.06
N ALA A 124 6.70 22.73 -11.30
CA ALA A 124 7.71 22.62 -10.25
C ALA A 124 9.11 22.89 -10.83
N SER A 125 9.89 23.72 -10.15
CA SER A 125 11.30 23.94 -10.47
C SER A 125 12.14 22.85 -9.80
N ARG A 126 13.01 22.17 -10.57
CA ARG A 126 13.96 21.17 -10.01
C ARG A 126 14.86 21.77 -8.92
N ARG A 127 15.19 23.07 -9.03
CA ARG A 127 15.97 23.78 -8.01
C ARG A 127 15.20 23.84 -6.69
N ILE A 128 13.94 24.27 -6.71
CA ILE A 128 13.12 24.38 -5.50
C ILE A 128 12.87 23.01 -4.88
N VAL A 129 12.55 22.00 -5.72
CA VAL A 129 12.36 20.63 -5.21
C VAL A 129 13.62 20.11 -4.52
N ARG A 130 14.80 20.34 -5.09
CA ARG A 130 16.08 19.97 -4.47
C ARG A 130 16.30 20.67 -3.14
N GLU A 131 16.01 21.96 -3.07
CA GLU A 131 16.12 22.76 -1.85
C GLU A 131 15.23 22.18 -0.73
N ARG A 132 13.96 21.90 -1.04
CA ARG A 132 13.01 21.31 -0.09
C ARG A 132 13.39 19.89 0.33
N VAL A 133 13.87 19.06 -0.59
CA VAL A 133 14.39 17.73 -0.27
C VAL A 133 15.56 17.81 0.71
N ASN A 134 16.51 18.74 0.49
CA ASN A 134 17.63 18.94 1.41
C ASN A 134 17.17 19.43 2.79
N GLU A 135 16.19 20.33 2.86
CA GLU A 135 15.59 20.76 4.13
C GLU A 135 14.91 19.61 4.88
N LEU A 136 14.21 18.74 4.17
CA LEU A 136 13.56 17.55 4.75
C LEU A 136 14.60 16.51 5.23
N VAL A 137 15.73 16.37 4.53
CA VAL A 137 16.85 15.54 5.00
C VAL A 137 17.48 16.13 6.25
N ALA A 138 17.70 17.46 6.29
CA ALA A 138 18.24 18.14 7.47
C ALA A 138 17.33 18.08 8.71
N ARG A 139 16.03 17.78 8.51
CA ARG A 139 15.04 17.56 9.57
C ARG A 139 14.84 16.07 9.91
N ASP A 140 15.67 15.17 9.39
CA ASP A 140 15.57 13.72 9.58
C ASP A 140 14.21 13.12 9.12
N ILE A 141 13.49 13.82 8.23
CA ILE A 141 12.24 13.33 7.64
C ILE A 141 12.53 12.42 6.46
N LEU A 142 13.59 12.75 5.71
CA LEU A 142 14.07 11.94 4.59
C LEU A 142 15.45 11.37 4.87
N GLN A 143 15.67 10.14 4.48
CA GLN A 143 16.99 9.52 4.41
C GLN A 143 17.52 9.52 2.97
N VAL A 144 18.84 9.70 2.87
CA VAL A 144 19.56 9.58 1.60
C VAL A 144 20.02 8.13 1.44
N ILE A 145 19.75 7.54 0.28
CA ILE A 145 20.20 6.23 -0.10
C ILE A 145 21.14 6.42 -1.29
N GLU A 146 22.40 6.06 -1.11
CA GLU A 146 23.40 6.09 -2.16
C GLU A 146 23.45 4.72 -2.83
N ASP A 147 23.35 4.70 -4.15
CA ASP A 147 23.52 3.49 -4.95
C ASP A 147 25.01 3.38 -5.33
N GLU A 148 25.63 2.25 -5.02
CA GLU A 148 27.06 2.03 -5.31
C GLU A 148 27.35 2.01 -6.81
N ASP A 149 26.38 1.60 -7.63
CA ASP A 149 26.52 1.48 -9.08
C ASP A 149 26.13 2.78 -9.83
N ASP A 150 25.24 3.58 -9.26
CA ASP A 150 24.78 4.84 -9.86
C ASP A 150 25.08 6.00 -8.90
N ARG A 151 25.97 6.93 -9.30
CA ARG A 151 26.29 8.14 -8.52
C ARG A 151 25.07 9.03 -8.21
N ALA A 152 23.88 8.54 -8.43
CA ALA A 152 22.64 9.22 -8.15
C ALA A 152 22.24 9.04 -6.67
N ARG A 153 21.81 10.14 -6.05
CA ARG A 153 21.24 10.11 -4.71
C ARG A 153 19.75 9.83 -4.80
N TYR A 154 19.31 8.86 -4.03
CA TYR A 154 17.92 8.48 -3.86
C TYR A 154 17.44 8.89 -2.46
N PHE A 155 16.15 9.15 -2.36
CA PHE A 155 15.53 9.64 -1.13
C PHE A 155 14.33 8.76 -0.79
N ALA A 156 14.16 8.47 0.50
CA ALA A 156 13.01 7.77 1.04
C ALA A 156 12.58 8.42 2.36
N LEU A 157 11.32 8.21 2.75
CA LEU A 157 10.86 8.61 4.08
C LEU A 157 11.56 7.75 5.15
N VAL A 158 11.95 8.39 6.26
CA VAL A 158 12.36 7.68 7.46
C VAL A 158 11.10 7.03 8.02
N ARG A 159 11.11 5.70 8.14
CA ARG A 159 10.03 4.91 8.76
C ARG A 159 10.52 4.48 10.14
N GLU A 160 9.80 4.89 11.17
CA GLU A 160 9.97 4.34 12.53
C GLU A 160 9.46 2.90 12.60
#